data_131eb0a1685857f370a2d1403f4c1bf4
#
_entry.id   131eb0a1685857f370a2d1403f4c1bf4
#
_cell.length_a   1.000
_cell.length_b   1.000
_cell.length_c   1.000
_cell.angle_alpha   90.00
_cell.angle_beta   90.00
_cell.angle_gamma   90.00
#
_symmetry.space_group_name_H-M   'P 1'
#
loop_
_entity.id
_entity.type
_entity.pdbx_description
1 polymer ?
#
loop_
_entity_poly.entity_id
_entity_poly.type
_entity_poly.pdbx_seq_one_letter_code
_entity_poly.pdbx_strand_id
1 'polypeptide(L)'
;YTPADEAEWDRFVMHESGNGTFLQTRNFLNYHPAGRFTDASLMVYNEHGGLGAVVPAALRMDGATRIFRSHPGSTFGGPVLRSTYNSAAKSIGILQAVEDYIATRYDAADFRPTPDLFNGVENVALQYAFTYLGYTQQTELSTWVPVAGRTPETLLASFRQNKKQDVK
;
A
#
# COMPACT_ATOMS: atom_id res chain seq x y z
N TYR A 1 -11.69 6.75 6.90
CA TYR A 1 -11.16 8.00 6.34
C TYR A 1 -12.29 8.91 5.86
N THR A 2 -12.14 10.17 6.10
CA THR A 2 -12.97 11.25 5.54
C THR A 2 -12.07 12.36 4.96
N PRO A 3 -12.56 13.24 4.08
CA PRO A 3 -11.76 14.35 3.55
C PRO A 3 -11.15 15.27 4.62
N ALA A 4 -11.75 15.35 5.81
CA ALA A 4 -11.20 16.12 6.91
C ALA A 4 -9.89 15.56 7.49
N ASP A 5 -9.63 14.26 7.25
CA ASP A 5 -8.47 13.53 7.79
C ASP A 5 -7.24 13.60 6.87
N GLU A 6 -7.35 14.25 5.69
CA GLU A 6 -6.33 14.24 4.65
C GLU A 6 -4.95 14.69 5.16
N ALA A 7 -4.90 15.78 5.89
CA ALA A 7 -3.65 16.33 6.42
C ALA A 7 -2.99 15.39 7.45
N GLU A 8 -3.78 14.74 8.31
CA GLU A 8 -3.28 13.74 9.28
C GLU A 8 -2.77 12.50 8.54
N TRP A 9 -3.54 12.01 7.58
CA TRP A 9 -3.18 10.88 6.73
C TRP A 9 -1.84 11.10 6.04
N ASP A 10 -1.68 12.20 5.31
CA ASP A 10 -0.47 12.49 4.53
C ASP A 10 0.74 12.69 5.43
N ARG A 11 0.59 13.39 6.56
CA ARG A 11 1.64 13.51 7.55
C ARG A 11 2.07 12.13 8.08
N PHE A 12 1.11 11.28 8.42
CA PHE A 12 1.40 9.93 8.90
C PHE A 12 2.17 9.11 7.86
N VAL A 13 1.70 9.08 6.62
CA VAL A 13 2.34 8.31 5.53
C VAL A 13 3.77 8.77 5.32
N MET A 14 4.01 10.08 5.25
CA MET A 14 5.31 10.62 4.86
C MET A 14 6.33 10.72 6.00
N HIS A 15 5.88 10.83 7.26
CA HIS A 15 6.80 11.17 8.36
C HIS A 15 6.74 10.21 9.55
N GLU A 16 5.70 9.40 9.69
CA GLU A 16 5.49 8.56 10.87
C GLU A 16 5.45 7.06 10.55
N SER A 17 5.27 6.71 9.28
CA SER A 17 5.19 5.32 8.85
C SER A 17 6.57 4.71 8.55
N GLY A 18 6.63 3.36 8.61
CA GLY A 18 7.83 2.59 8.25
C GLY A 18 7.85 2.09 6.80
N ASN A 19 6.68 2.01 6.17
CA ASN A 19 6.49 1.42 4.84
C ASN A 19 5.62 2.26 3.90
N GLY A 20 5.39 3.54 4.25
CA GLY A 20 4.66 4.48 3.40
C GLY A 20 5.55 5.11 2.33
N THR A 21 4.93 5.44 1.20
CA THR A 21 5.52 6.23 0.12
C THR A 21 4.52 7.29 -0.32
N PHE A 22 4.93 8.20 -1.19
CA PHE A 22 4.02 9.21 -1.74
C PHE A 22 2.79 8.60 -2.46
N LEU A 23 2.88 7.34 -2.93
CA LEU A 23 1.78 6.64 -3.62
C LEU A 23 0.58 6.34 -2.72
N GLN A 24 0.78 6.34 -1.40
CA GLN A 24 -0.29 6.13 -0.42
C GLN A 24 -0.80 7.45 0.20
N THR A 25 -0.26 8.62 -0.18
CA THR A 25 -0.78 9.91 0.26
C THR A 25 -2.14 10.21 -0.36
N ARG A 26 -2.99 10.94 0.33
CA ARG A 26 -4.26 11.41 -0.23
C ARG A 26 -4.05 12.40 -1.36
N ASN A 27 -2.98 13.22 -1.26
CA ASN A 27 -2.58 14.08 -2.36
C ASN A 27 -2.36 13.31 -3.67
N PHE A 28 -1.75 12.11 -3.61
CA PHE A 28 -1.60 11.25 -4.79
C PHE A 28 -2.90 10.53 -5.15
N LEU A 29 -3.59 9.91 -4.18
CA LEU A 29 -4.79 9.11 -4.45
C LEU A 29 -5.96 9.95 -4.97
N ASN A 30 -6.09 11.19 -4.49
CA ASN A 30 -7.16 12.11 -4.87
C ASN A 30 -6.92 12.81 -6.23
N TYR A 31 -5.78 12.59 -6.91
CA TYR A 31 -5.55 13.16 -8.24
C TYR A 31 -6.47 12.54 -9.31
N HIS A 32 -7.01 11.38 -9.04
CA HIS A 32 -7.95 10.73 -9.96
C HIS A 32 -9.26 11.50 -10.07
N PRO A 33 -9.92 11.48 -11.24
CA PRO A 33 -11.23 12.12 -11.40
C PRO A 33 -12.22 11.67 -10.33
N ALA A 34 -13.02 12.62 -9.83
CA ALA A 34 -14.03 12.35 -8.83
C ALA A 34 -14.99 11.23 -9.29
N GLY A 35 -15.30 10.30 -8.40
CA GLY A 35 -16.20 9.17 -8.68
C GLY A 35 -15.57 8.02 -9.46
N ARG A 36 -14.27 8.10 -9.83
CA ARG A 36 -13.59 6.97 -10.48
C ARG A 36 -13.48 5.74 -9.57
N PHE A 37 -13.27 5.96 -8.29
CA PHE A 37 -13.19 4.90 -7.28
C PHE A 37 -14.16 5.19 -6.14
N THR A 38 -14.76 4.14 -5.59
CA THR A 38 -15.50 4.22 -4.33
C THR A 38 -14.50 4.00 -3.21
N ASP A 39 -14.11 5.09 -2.55
CA ASP A 39 -13.12 5.06 -1.48
C ASP A 39 -13.61 4.17 -0.31
N ALA A 40 -12.76 3.29 0.14
CA ALA A 40 -12.97 2.38 1.26
C ALA A 40 -11.80 2.44 2.27
N SER A 41 -10.98 3.48 2.17
CA SER A 41 -9.76 3.62 2.97
C SER A 41 -10.06 3.70 4.47
N LEU A 42 -9.17 3.12 5.28
CA LEU A 42 -9.31 3.06 6.73
C LEU A 42 -8.16 3.77 7.44
N MET A 43 -8.48 4.33 8.60
CA MET A 43 -7.51 4.81 9.58
C MET A 43 -7.67 3.96 10.84
N VAL A 44 -6.60 3.40 11.34
CA VAL A 44 -6.60 2.52 12.51
C VAL A 44 -5.91 3.22 13.66
N TYR A 45 -6.68 3.51 14.70
CA TYR A 45 -6.19 4.19 15.91
C TYR A 45 -6.00 3.19 17.04
N ASN A 46 -5.02 3.44 17.89
CA ASN A 46 -4.87 2.70 19.14
C ASN A 46 -5.84 3.21 20.21
N GLU A 47 -5.88 2.51 21.35
CA GLU A 47 -6.74 2.86 22.50
C GLU A 47 -6.51 4.26 23.10
N HIS A 48 -5.34 4.87 22.81
CA HIS A 48 -5.00 6.22 23.27
C HIS A 48 -5.26 7.28 22.18
N GLY A 49 -5.91 6.93 21.09
CA GLY A 49 -6.22 7.84 19.98
C GLY A 49 -5.05 8.13 19.05
N GLY A 50 -3.93 7.44 19.19
CA GLY A 50 -2.79 7.58 18.28
C GLY A 50 -3.00 6.77 16.98
N LEU A 51 -2.76 7.38 15.83
CA LEU A 51 -2.86 6.71 14.54
C LEU A 51 -1.77 5.63 14.41
N GLY A 52 -2.16 4.38 14.28
CA GLY A 52 -1.29 3.21 14.18
C GLY A 52 -1.05 2.74 12.76
N ALA A 53 -2.06 2.86 11.90
CA ALA A 53 -1.96 2.50 10.50
C ALA A 53 -2.99 3.24 9.64
N VAL A 54 -2.68 3.34 8.34
CA VAL A 54 -3.65 3.71 7.31
C VAL A 54 -3.70 2.60 6.25
N VAL A 55 -4.89 2.37 5.70
CA VAL A 55 -5.12 1.34 4.68
C VAL A 55 -5.80 1.98 3.48
N PRO A 56 -5.02 2.43 2.48
CA PRO A 56 -5.58 2.93 1.22
C PRO A 56 -6.35 1.81 0.51
N ALA A 57 -7.64 2.01 0.31
CA ALA A 57 -8.49 1.00 -0.32
C ALA A 57 -9.65 1.61 -1.10
N ALA A 58 -10.17 0.83 -2.03
CA ALA A 58 -11.43 1.11 -2.71
C ALA A 58 -12.29 -0.14 -2.79
N LEU A 59 -13.61 0.06 -2.84
CA LEU A 59 -14.53 -1.01 -3.17
C LEU A 59 -14.35 -1.40 -4.65
N ARG A 60 -14.13 -2.69 -4.89
CA ARG A 60 -14.21 -3.30 -6.22
C ARG A 60 -15.40 -4.26 -6.25
N MET A 61 -16.20 -4.17 -7.30
CA MET A 61 -17.24 -5.15 -7.59
C MET A 61 -16.71 -6.18 -8.60
N ASP A 62 -16.93 -7.48 -8.31
CA ASP A 62 -16.71 -8.57 -9.26
C ASP A 62 -18.01 -9.39 -9.31
N GLY A 63 -18.85 -9.09 -10.28
CA GLY A 63 -20.24 -9.51 -10.25
C GLY A 63 -20.96 -8.96 -9.02
N ALA A 64 -21.48 -9.86 -8.17
CA ALA A 64 -22.13 -9.49 -6.90
C ALA A 64 -21.13 -9.41 -5.73
N THR A 65 -19.88 -9.85 -5.92
CA THR A 65 -18.87 -9.91 -4.85
C THR A 65 -18.28 -8.52 -4.57
N ARG A 66 -18.36 -8.08 -3.33
CA ARG A 66 -17.77 -6.83 -2.85
C ARG A 66 -16.36 -7.10 -2.34
N ILE A 67 -15.37 -6.55 -2.98
CA ILE A 67 -13.96 -6.75 -2.63
C ILE A 67 -13.40 -5.48 -2.02
N PHE A 68 -12.89 -5.57 -0.79
CA PHE A 68 -12.05 -4.54 -0.20
C PHE A 68 -10.66 -4.66 -0.84
N ARG A 69 -10.29 -3.71 -1.67
CA ARG A 69 -9.06 -3.81 -2.43
C ARG A 69 -8.13 -2.65 -2.15
N SER A 70 -6.83 -2.93 -1.95
CA SER A 70 -5.78 -1.92 -1.99
C SER A 70 -5.97 -0.99 -3.18
N HIS A 71 -5.83 0.31 -2.97
CA HIS A 71 -6.35 1.34 -3.86
C HIS A 71 -5.92 1.14 -5.32
N PRO A 72 -6.87 0.92 -6.26
CA PRO A 72 -6.55 0.54 -7.64
C PRO A 72 -5.93 1.67 -8.46
N GLY A 73 -5.94 2.90 -7.94
CA GLY A 73 -5.25 4.06 -8.52
C GLY A 73 -3.75 4.12 -8.19
N SER A 74 -3.22 3.14 -7.43
CA SER A 74 -1.81 3.05 -7.06
C SER A 74 -1.26 1.66 -7.40
N THR A 75 0.06 1.56 -7.61
CA THR A 75 0.75 0.28 -7.89
C THR A 75 0.66 -0.66 -6.69
N PHE A 76 0.75 -0.11 -5.49
CA PHE A 76 0.56 -0.81 -4.21
C PHE A 76 -0.16 0.14 -3.24
N GLY A 77 -0.88 -0.43 -2.26
CA GLY A 77 -1.69 0.36 -1.35
C GLY A 77 -1.23 0.26 0.09
N GLY A 78 -1.24 -0.85 0.68
CA GLY A 78 -0.95 -0.98 2.10
C GLY A 78 -1.45 -2.33 2.64
N PRO A 79 -1.50 -2.47 3.95
CA PRO A 79 -1.48 -1.44 5.01
C PRO A 79 -0.16 -0.69 5.14
N VAL A 80 -0.26 0.58 5.54
CA VAL A 80 0.87 1.44 5.89
C VAL A 80 0.89 1.56 7.42
N LEU A 81 1.95 1.08 8.06
CA LEU A 81 2.05 0.98 9.50
C LEU A 81 2.97 2.06 10.06
N ARG A 82 2.68 2.51 11.29
CA ARG A 82 3.59 3.35 12.06
C ARG A 82 4.98 2.69 12.16
N SER A 83 6.04 3.47 12.02
CA SER A 83 7.43 2.98 12.02
C SER A 83 7.81 2.17 13.28
N THR A 84 7.16 2.43 14.40
CA THR A 84 7.35 1.67 15.65
C THR A 84 6.49 0.40 15.74
N TYR A 85 5.69 0.09 14.72
CA TYR A 85 4.79 -1.08 14.67
C TYR A 85 5.36 -2.20 13.81
N ASN A 86 6.64 -2.47 13.98
CA ASN A 86 7.41 -3.45 13.21
C ASN A 86 7.52 -4.85 13.89
N SER A 87 6.70 -5.13 14.90
CA SER A 87 6.65 -6.45 15.53
C SER A 87 5.46 -7.27 15.02
N ALA A 88 5.60 -8.61 15.03
CA ALA A 88 4.52 -9.52 14.62
C ALA A 88 3.22 -9.26 15.40
N ALA A 89 3.30 -9.09 16.72
CA ALA A 89 2.12 -8.86 17.56
C ALA A 89 1.38 -7.59 17.16
N LYS A 90 2.09 -6.47 16.89
CA LYS A 90 1.47 -5.22 16.46
C LYS A 90 0.89 -5.31 15.05
N SER A 91 1.61 -5.95 14.13
CA SER A 91 1.12 -6.15 12.77
C SER A 91 -0.13 -7.03 12.72
N ILE A 92 -0.15 -8.12 13.51
CA ILE A 92 -1.33 -8.98 13.66
C ILE A 92 -2.49 -8.19 14.24
N GLY A 93 -2.29 -7.43 15.33
CA GLY A 93 -3.35 -6.63 15.95
C GLY A 93 -3.97 -5.61 15.00
N ILE A 94 -3.16 -4.91 14.19
CA ILE A 94 -3.63 -3.98 13.17
C ILE A 94 -4.46 -4.70 12.09
N LEU A 95 -3.93 -5.80 11.54
CA LEU A 95 -4.65 -6.54 10.50
C LEU A 95 -5.93 -7.17 11.03
N GLN A 96 -5.93 -7.69 12.26
CA GLN A 96 -7.14 -8.22 12.88
C GLN A 96 -8.22 -7.13 13.02
N ALA A 97 -7.84 -5.93 13.47
CA ALA A 97 -8.79 -4.81 13.57
C ALA A 97 -9.36 -4.39 12.20
N VAL A 98 -8.52 -4.45 11.14
CA VAL A 98 -8.98 -4.23 9.77
C VAL A 98 -9.94 -5.33 9.33
N GLU A 99 -9.62 -6.61 9.58
CA GLU A 99 -10.48 -7.74 9.24
C GLU A 99 -11.83 -7.68 9.96
N ASP A 100 -11.84 -7.41 11.26
CA ASP A 100 -13.07 -7.28 12.04
C ASP A 100 -14.00 -6.20 11.46
N TYR A 101 -13.43 -5.13 10.92
CA TYR A 101 -14.19 -4.08 10.25
C TYR A 101 -14.70 -4.50 8.87
N ILE A 102 -13.85 -5.12 8.04
CA ILE A 102 -14.18 -5.43 6.65
C ILE A 102 -15.07 -6.68 6.52
N ALA A 103 -14.94 -7.67 7.42
CA ALA A 103 -15.65 -8.95 7.37
C ALA A 103 -17.19 -8.80 7.35
N THR A 104 -17.72 -7.73 7.93
CA THR A 104 -19.17 -7.45 7.93
C THR A 104 -19.64 -6.61 6.72
N ARG A 105 -18.73 -6.13 5.88
CA ARG A 105 -19.01 -5.16 4.82
C ARG A 105 -18.59 -5.63 3.43
N TYR A 106 -17.65 -6.57 3.38
CA TYR A 106 -17.05 -7.06 2.14
C TYR A 106 -17.04 -8.58 2.15
N ASP A 107 -17.04 -9.16 0.97
CA ASP A 107 -17.08 -10.60 0.75
C ASP A 107 -15.65 -11.17 0.59
N ALA A 108 -14.69 -10.32 0.24
CA ALA A 108 -13.27 -10.65 0.11
C ALA A 108 -12.38 -9.42 0.33
N ALA A 109 -11.09 -9.66 0.55
CA ALA A 109 -10.06 -8.63 0.62
C ALA A 109 -8.87 -8.96 -0.29
N ASP A 110 -8.32 -7.95 -0.98
CA ASP A 110 -7.15 -8.03 -1.85
C ASP A 110 -6.17 -6.93 -1.45
N PHE A 111 -5.10 -7.30 -0.73
CA PHE A 111 -4.08 -6.36 -0.29
C PHE A 111 -2.86 -6.42 -1.21
N ARG A 112 -2.31 -5.26 -1.52
CA ARG A 112 -1.04 -5.07 -2.23
C ARG A 112 -0.08 -4.29 -1.35
N PRO A 113 0.68 -4.94 -0.47
CA PRO A 113 1.64 -4.28 0.40
C PRO A 113 2.72 -3.55 -0.38
N THR A 114 3.32 -2.53 0.25
CA THR A 114 4.50 -1.86 -0.31
C THR A 114 5.63 -2.87 -0.46
N PRO A 115 6.25 -2.98 -1.64
CA PRO A 115 7.42 -3.84 -1.83
C PRO A 115 8.60 -3.41 -0.93
N ASP A 116 9.38 -4.37 -0.42
CA ASP A 116 10.48 -4.12 0.51
C ASP A 116 11.53 -3.15 -0.05
N LEU A 117 11.68 -3.10 -1.37
CA LEU A 117 12.57 -2.14 -2.05
C LEU A 117 12.30 -0.67 -1.69
N PHE A 118 11.05 -0.32 -1.36
CA PHE A 118 10.61 1.04 -1.03
C PHE A 118 10.44 1.29 0.46
N ASN A 119 10.74 0.29 1.29
CA ASN A 119 10.56 0.37 2.72
C ASN A 119 11.82 0.89 3.41
N GLY A 120 11.66 1.78 4.36
CA GLY A 120 12.73 2.14 5.29
C GLY A 120 13.02 1.06 6.33
N VAL A 121 12.11 0.09 6.49
CA VAL A 121 12.18 -1.04 7.43
C VAL A 121 11.62 -2.28 6.74
N GLU A 122 12.21 -3.44 6.96
CA GLU A 122 11.72 -4.71 6.40
C GLU A 122 10.28 -5.02 6.86
N ASN A 123 9.42 -5.40 5.91
CA ASN A 123 8.01 -5.71 6.15
C ASN A 123 7.74 -7.16 6.60
N VAL A 124 8.76 -7.86 7.09
CA VAL A 124 8.65 -9.28 7.47
C VAL A 124 7.53 -9.51 8.49
N ALA A 125 7.37 -8.60 9.46
CA ALA A 125 6.31 -8.70 10.46
C ALA A 125 4.91 -8.58 9.86
N LEU A 126 4.72 -7.71 8.87
CA LEU A 126 3.45 -7.54 8.16
C LEU A 126 3.16 -8.75 7.25
N GLN A 127 4.16 -9.27 6.54
CA GLN A 127 4.03 -10.47 5.72
C GLN A 127 3.67 -11.69 6.58
N TYR A 128 4.32 -11.83 7.73
CA TYR A 128 3.99 -12.87 8.70
C TYR A 128 2.55 -12.73 9.19
N ALA A 129 2.10 -11.52 9.50
CA ALA A 129 0.75 -11.27 9.99
C ALA A 129 -0.32 -11.66 8.93
N PHE A 130 -0.12 -11.38 7.66
CA PHE A 130 -1.01 -11.86 6.59
C PHE A 130 -1.07 -13.38 6.55
N THR A 131 0.08 -14.06 6.62
CA THR A 131 0.14 -15.53 6.64
C THR A 131 -0.56 -16.10 7.88
N TYR A 132 -0.32 -15.51 9.05
CA TYR A 132 -0.92 -15.91 10.32
C TYR A 132 -2.45 -15.82 10.30
N LEU A 133 -2.99 -14.78 9.67
CA LEU A 133 -4.44 -14.58 9.52
C LEU A 133 -5.05 -15.38 8.35
N GLY A 134 -4.28 -16.24 7.69
CA GLY A 134 -4.78 -17.15 6.67
C GLY A 134 -4.90 -16.57 5.26
N TYR A 135 -4.28 -15.41 4.99
CA TYR A 135 -4.24 -14.87 3.62
C TYR A 135 -3.42 -15.75 2.70
N THR A 136 -3.92 -15.95 1.50
CA THR A 136 -3.15 -16.55 0.41
C THR A 136 -2.29 -15.48 -0.26
N GLN A 137 -1.04 -15.80 -0.57
CA GLN A 137 -0.11 -14.89 -1.21
C GLN A 137 0.10 -15.26 -2.68
N GLN A 138 -0.05 -14.27 -3.56
CA GLN A 138 0.38 -14.35 -4.95
C GLN A 138 1.65 -13.51 -5.12
N THR A 139 2.72 -14.13 -5.61
CA THR A 139 3.98 -13.43 -5.88
C THR A 139 4.01 -12.92 -7.32
N GLU A 140 4.21 -11.63 -7.50
CA GLU A 140 4.44 -10.99 -8.80
C GLU A 140 5.91 -10.59 -8.92
N LEU A 141 6.49 -10.75 -10.10
CA LEU A 141 7.87 -10.36 -10.38
C LEU A 141 7.89 -8.94 -10.93
N SER A 142 8.57 -8.03 -10.24
CA SER A 142 8.84 -6.68 -10.71
C SER A 142 10.32 -6.52 -11.06
N THR A 143 10.60 -5.76 -12.12
CA THR A 143 11.97 -5.41 -12.51
C THR A 143 12.17 -3.91 -12.33
N TRP A 144 13.36 -3.53 -11.91
CA TRP A 144 13.76 -2.14 -11.73
C TRP A 144 15.15 -1.88 -12.32
N VAL A 145 15.40 -0.64 -12.69
CA VAL A 145 16.68 -0.21 -13.24
C VAL A 145 17.29 0.83 -12.31
N PRO A 146 18.46 0.57 -11.71
CA PRO A 146 19.14 1.57 -10.89
C PRO A 146 19.63 2.72 -11.76
N VAL A 147 19.18 3.93 -11.44
CA VAL A 147 19.51 5.15 -12.20
C VAL A 147 20.52 6.06 -11.48
N ALA A 148 20.72 5.87 -10.17
CA ALA A 148 21.65 6.67 -9.39
C ALA A 148 23.07 6.59 -9.95
N GLY A 149 23.70 7.74 -10.20
CA GLY A 149 25.07 7.83 -10.75
C GLY A 149 25.20 7.45 -12.22
N ARG A 150 24.09 7.31 -12.96
CA ARG A 150 24.10 7.00 -14.39
C ARG A 150 23.59 8.17 -15.23
N THR A 151 24.17 8.34 -16.42
CA THR A 151 23.64 9.24 -17.43
C THR A 151 22.67 8.50 -18.37
N PRO A 152 21.81 9.20 -19.14
CA PRO A 152 20.96 8.58 -20.15
C PRO A 152 21.74 7.69 -21.11
N GLU A 153 22.95 8.12 -21.53
CA GLU A 153 23.80 7.38 -22.47
C GLU A 153 24.31 6.07 -21.84
N THR A 154 24.76 6.10 -20.59
CA THR A 154 25.23 4.89 -19.90
C THR A 154 24.08 3.92 -19.59
N LEU A 155 22.89 4.44 -19.30
CA LEU A 155 21.68 3.62 -19.18
C LEU A 155 21.32 2.95 -20.50
N LEU A 156 21.24 3.74 -21.57
CA LEU A 156 20.92 3.22 -22.90
C LEU A 156 21.95 2.18 -23.36
N ALA A 157 23.24 2.40 -23.07
CA ALA A 157 24.31 1.45 -23.41
C ALA A 157 24.10 0.09 -22.71
N SER A 158 23.55 0.07 -21.49
CA SER A 158 23.30 -1.15 -20.72
C SER A 158 22.10 -1.98 -21.18
N PHE A 159 21.23 -1.42 -22.00
CA PHE A 159 20.02 -2.13 -22.47
C PHE A 159 20.36 -3.14 -23.58
N ARG A 160 19.58 -4.22 -23.63
CA ARG A 160 19.63 -5.15 -24.76
C ARG A 160 19.19 -4.44 -26.05
N GLN A 161 19.66 -4.94 -27.21
CA GLN A 161 19.44 -4.29 -28.50
C GLN A 161 17.96 -4.04 -28.84
N ASN A 162 17.07 -4.99 -28.52
CA ASN A 162 15.64 -4.83 -28.72
C ASN A 162 15.05 -3.70 -27.86
N LYS A 163 15.52 -3.55 -26.61
CA LYS A 163 15.08 -2.45 -25.72
C LYS A 163 15.62 -1.09 -26.13
N LYS A 164 16.78 -1.03 -26.80
CA LYS A 164 17.31 0.22 -27.36
C LYS A 164 16.44 0.76 -28.50
N GLN A 165 15.70 -0.10 -29.18
CA GLN A 165 14.76 0.29 -30.23
C GLN A 165 13.45 0.87 -29.66
N ASP A 166 13.02 0.39 -28.49
CA ASP A 166 11.79 0.87 -27.83
C ASP A 166 11.93 2.30 -27.24
N VAL A 167 13.17 2.79 -27.06
CA VAL A 167 13.48 4.09 -26.45
C VAL A 167 13.75 5.19 -27.50
N LYS A 168 13.83 4.86 -28.79
CA LYS A 168 13.96 5.81 -29.91
C LYS A 168 12.58 6.27 -30.38
#